data_4d50c06c8f300ccfb4b0426475604254
#
_entry.id   4d50c06c8f300ccfb4b0426475604254
#
_cell.length_a   1.000
_cell.length_b   1.000
_cell.length_c   1.000
_cell.angle_alpha   90.00
_cell.angle_beta   90.00
_cell.angle_gamma   90.00
#
_symmetry.space_group_name_H-M   'P 1'
#
loop_
_entity.id
_entity.type
_entity.pdbx_description
1 polymer ?
#
loop_
_entity_poly.entity_id
_entity_poly.type
_entity_poly.pdbx_seq_one_letter_code
_entity_poly.pdbx_strand_id
1 'polypeptide(L)'
;MIYDPITVDQFHDLSRISGLKGVNRRSIGHMLNMRAIAMKTAEDTGKIYEESNLIVAHLGSGSSISAHQNGRMIDLSIDDEGPFSVERTGSLCLKGFIPFCYQMTEKEVIEWTRKKGGMISYLGTNSGIEVENRIDQGDDEASI
;
A
#
# COMPACT_ATOMS: atom_id res chain seq x y z
N MET A 1 -10.84 5.29 9.97
CA MET A 1 -9.57 5.63 9.30
C MET A 1 -9.80 6.96 8.59
N ILE A 2 -9.14 8.02 9.04
CA ILE A 2 -9.27 9.34 8.42
C ILE A 2 -8.25 9.36 7.27
N TYR A 3 -8.76 9.35 6.06
CA TYR A 3 -7.94 9.59 4.88
C TYR A 3 -7.83 11.10 4.71
N ASP A 4 -6.67 11.65 4.95
CA ASP A 4 -6.42 13.05 4.64
C ASP A 4 -5.99 13.13 3.17
N PRO A 5 -6.80 13.70 2.29
CA PRO A 5 -6.39 13.89 0.92
C PRO A 5 -5.20 14.88 0.91
N ILE A 6 -4.07 14.45 0.39
CA ILE A 6 -3.04 15.40 0.00
C ILE A 6 -3.69 16.38 -0.98
N THR A 7 -3.46 17.64 -0.75
CA THR A 7 -3.97 18.68 -1.66
C THR A 7 -3.46 18.37 -3.07
N VAL A 8 -4.38 18.39 -4.01
CA VAL A 8 -4.20 17.98 -5.42
C VAL A 8 -2.96 18.59 -6.10
N ASP A 9 -2.48 19.72 -5.58
CA ASP A 9 -1.33 20.49 -6.02
C ASP A 9 0.04 19.94 -5.56
N GLN A 10 0.08 18.95 -4.67
CA GLN A 10 1.33 18.34 -4.19
C GLN A 10 1.79 17.17 -5.07
N PHE A 11 0.86 16.43 -5.66
CA PHE A 11 1.20 15.33 -6.55
C PHE A 11 1.78 15.80 -7.88
N HIS A 12 2.78 15.07 -8.35
CA HIS A 12 3.24 15.23 -9.73
C HIS A 12 2.15 14.75 -10.69
N ASP A 13 1.95 15.42 -11.81
CA ASP A 13 0.91 15.08 -12.79
C ASP A 13 0.99 13.62 -13.27
N LEU A 14 2.21 13.09 -13.43
CA LEU A 14 2.45 11.69 -13.79
C LEU A 14 1.91 10.69 -12.77
N SER A 15 1.80 11.08 -11.49
CA SER A 15 1.30 10.21 -10.42
C SER A 15 -0.17 9.87 -10.54
N ARG A 16 -0.91 10.53 -11.44
CA ARG A 16 -2.33 10.31 -11.72
C ARG A 16 -2.58 9.43 -12.94
N ILE A 17 -1.53 9.18 -13.72
CA ILE A 17 -1.65 8.45 -14.98
C ILE A 17 -1.57 6.95 -14.69
N SER A 18 -2.62 6.22 -15.09
CA SER A 18 -2.58 4.77 -15.19
C SER A 18 -2.24 4.33 -16.62
N GLY A 19 -2.07 3.04 -16.85
CA GLY A 19 -1.87 2.48 -18.19
C GLY A 19 -3.13 2.50 -19.08
N LEU A 20 -4.27 2.97 -18.58
CA LEU A 20 -5.56 2.97 -19.30
C LEU A 20 -6.24 4.33 -19.18
N LYS A 21 -6.49 4.97 -20.34
CA LYS A 21 -7.24 6.24 -20.39
C LYS A 21 -8.63 6.08 -19.77
N GLY A 22 -8.99 6.98 -18.85
CA GLY A 22 -10.27 6.96 -18.14
C GLY A 22 -10.22 6.20 -16.81
N VAL A 23 -9.12 5.50 -16.52
CA VAL A 23 -8.84 4.91 -15.20
C VAL A 23 -7.72 5.71 -14.57
N ASN A 24 -8.04 6.52 -13.59
CA ASN A 24 -7.05 7.35 -12.90
C ASN A 24 -6.56 6.65 -11.62
N ARG A 25 -5.27 6.79 -11.33
CA ARG A 25 -4.73 6.45 -10.01
C ARG A 25 -5.36 7.38 -8.97
N ARG A 26 -5.62 6.83 -7.80
CA ARG A 26 -6.22 7.56 -6.67
C ARG A 26 -5.13 7.95 -5.67
N SER A 27 -5.35 9.07 -5.00
CA SER A 27 -4.46 9.57 -3.96
C SER A 27 -5.05 9.32 -2.56
N ILE A 28 -5.18 8.06 -2.18
CA ILE A 28 -5.76 7.64 -0.90
C ILE A 28 -4.76 6.74 -0.19
N GLY A 29 -4.39 7.07 1.05
CA GLY A 29 -3.43 6.28 1.83
C GLY A 29 -3.21 6.84 3.22
N HIS A 30 -2.14 6.39 3.90
CA HIS A 30 -1.81 6.78 5.28
C HIS A 30 -0.99 8.09 5.32
N MET A 31 -1.43 9.11 4.61
CA MET A 31 -0.66 10.29 4.26
C MET A 31 -0.19 11.10 5.44
N LEU A 32 -1.03 11.32 6.47
CA LEU A 32 -0.65 12.07 7.68
C LEU A 32 0.51 11.40 8.40
N ASN A 33 0.41 10.09 8.60
CA ASN A 33 1.47 9.32 9.25
C ASN A 33 2.75 9.33 8.42
N MET A 34 2.65 9.08 7.12
CA MET A 34 3.80 9.05 6.23
C MET A 34 4.52 10.41 6.16
N ARG A 35 3.76 11.50 6.12
CA ARG A 35 4.33 12.85 6.15
C ARG A 35 4.99 13.15 7.50
N ALA A 36 4.35 12.80 8.61
CA ALA A 36 4.92 13.00 9.95
C ALA A 36 6.24 12.23 10.11
N ILE A 37 6.30 10.98 9.64
CA ILE A 37 7.52 10.17 9.65
C ILE A 37 8.60 10.73 8.74
N ALA A 38 8.25 11.22 7.54
CA ALA A 38 9.20 11.88 6.65
C ALA A 38 9.85 13.10 7.30
N MET A 39 9.05 13.98 7.92
CA MET A 39 9.53 15.16 8.64
C MET A 39 10.42 14.76 9.81
N LYS A 40 9.97 13.81 10.63
CA LYS A 40 10.76 13.32 11.76
C LYS A 40 12.08 12.69 11.33
N THR A 41 12.08 11.90 10.26
CA THR A 41 13.31 11.28 9.73
C THR A 41 14.31 12.35 9.25
N ALA A 42 13.83 13.40 8.60
CA ALA A 42 14.69 14.51 8.20
C ALA A 42 15.32 15.19 9.43
N GLU A 43 14.52 15.50 10.45
CA GLU A 43 14.99 16.07 11.72
C GLU A 43 16.02 15.15 12.42
N ASP A 44 15.70 13.87 12.61
CA ASP A 44 16.56 12.89 13.29
C ASP A 44 17.90 12.68 12.57
N THR A 45 17.95 12.93 11.24
CA THR A 45 19.15 12.83 10.41
C THR A 45 19.88 14.17 10.20
N GLY A 46 19.41 15.23 10.86
CA GLY A 46 20.00 16.58 10.75
C GLY A 46 19.77 17.22 9.39
N LYS A 47 18.70 16.84 8.67
CA LYS A 47 18.32 17.40 7.36
C LYS A 47 17.08 18.25 7.47
N ILE A 48 16.87 19.10 6.49
CA ILE A 48 15.64 19.88 6.32
C ILE A 48 14.70 19.11 5.41
N TYR A 49 13.46 18.88 5.84
CA TYR A 49 12.48 18.11 5.07
C TYR A 49 12.22 18.73 3.69
N GLU A 50 12.16 20.06 3.62
CA GLU A 50 11.97 20.83 2.39
C GLU A 50 13.13 20.72 1.39
N GLU A 51 14.28 20.17 1.82
CA GLU A 51 15.47 19.94 0.98
C GLU A 51 15.77 18.45 0.78
N SER A 52 14.86 17.58 1.27
CA SER A 52 15.07 16.13 1.32
C SER A 52 14.27 15.40 0.24
N ASN A 53 14.84 14.26 -0.20
CA ASN A 53 14.16 13.25 -1.00
C ASN A 53 14.05 11.99 -0.14
N LEU A 54 12.82 11.51 0.11
CA LEU A 54 12.55 10.40 1.01
C LEU A 54 11.52 9.45 0.37
N ILE A 55 11.70 8.16 0.65
CA ILE A 55 10.67 7.15 0.42
C ILE A 55 10.18 6.69 1.80
N VAL A 56 8.88 6.71 2.01
CA VAL A 56 8.26 6.26 3.25
C VAL A 56 7.34 5.08 2.96
N ALA A 57 7.56 3.98 3.66
CA ALA A 57 6.69 2.81 3.63
C ALA A 57 5.89 2.73 4.93
N HIS A 58 4.57 2.75 4.83
CA HIS A 58 3.65 2.41 5.91
C HIS A 58 3.22 0.96 5.72
N LEU A 59 3.61 0.08 6.62
CA LEU A 59 3.33 -1.35 6.58
C LEU A 59 2.39 -1.72 7.74
N GLY A 60 1.19 -2.15 7.42
CA GLY A 60 0.16 -2.50 8.39
C GLY A 60 -0.88 -3.45 7.77
N SER A 61 -2.13 -3.40 8.22
CA SER A 61 -3.24 -4.15 7.58
C SER A 61 -3.42 -3.78 6.10
N GLY A 62 -2.97 -2.57 5.72
CA GLY A 62 -2.75 -2.11 4.35
C GLY A 62 -1.36 -1.54 4.22
N SER A 63 -0.73 -1.68 3.06
CA SER A 63 0.57 -1.09 2.75
C SER A 63 0.40 0.14 1.87
N SER A 64 1.17 1.19 2.16
CA SER A 64 1.26 2.39 1.32
C SER A 64 2.72 2.83 1.24
N ILE A 65 3.16 3.19 0.05
CA ILE A 65 4.53 3.68 -0.18
C ILE A 65 4.44 5.04 -0.83
N SER A 66 5.09 6.04 -0.25
CA SER A 66 5.10 7.40 -0.78
C SER A 66 6.50 7.89 -1.14
N ALA A 67 6.56 8.73 -2.17
CA ALA A 67 7.73 9.49 -2.55
C ALA A 67 7.57 10.95 -2.11
N HIS A 68 8.58 11.45 -1.38
CA HIS A 68 8.64 12.82 -0.93
C HIS A 68 9.83 13.52 -1.60
N GLN A 69 9.60 14.72 -2.09
CA GLN A 69 10.62 15.57 -2.71
C GLN A 69 10.40 17.02 -2.30
N ASN A 70 11.44 17.65 -1.74
CA ASN A 70 11.45 19.07 -1.38
C ASN A 70 10.22 19.46 -0.53
N GLY A 71 9.95 18.72 0.54
CA GLY A 71 8.85 18.99 1.46
C GLY A 71 7.45 18.61 0.94
N ARG A 72 7.37 17.94 -0.21
CA ARG A 72 6.10 17.56 -0.85
C ARG A 72 6.02 16.06 -1.03
N MET A 73 4.85 15.49 -0.80
CA MET A 73 4.57 14.11 -1.22
C MET A 73 4.14 14.14 -2.69
N ILE A 74 4.99 13.66 -3.57
CA ILE A 74 4.82 13.78 -5.02
C ILE A 74 4.19 12.55 -5.67
N ASP A 75 4.24 11.40 -5.01
CA ASP A 75 3.61 10.16 -5.47
C ASP A 75 3.25 9.27 -4.27
N LEU A 76 2.26 8.40 -4.47
CA LEU A 76 1.77 7.46 -3.49
C LEU A 76 1.27 6.19 -4.17
N SER A 77 1.82 5.04 -3.78
CA SER A 77 1.27 3.72 -4.08
C SER A 77 0.23 3.36 -3.02
N ILE A 78 -0.96 3.01 -3.45
CA ILE A 78 -2.12 2.73 -2.58
C ILE A 78 -2.42 1.23 -2.49
N ASP A 79 -3.55 0.90 -1.86
CA ASP A 79 -3.96 -0.46 -1.50
C ASP A 79 -4.22 -1.43 -2.68
N ASP A 80 -4.40 -0.92 -3.87
CA ASP A 80 -4.54 -1.68 -5.13
C ASP A 80 -3.32 -1.49 -6.07
N GLU A 81 -2.27 -0.84 -5.57
CA GLU A 81 -0.99 -0.63 -6.25
C GLU A 81 0.17 -1.05 -5.31
N GLY A 82 1.22 -1.63 -5.82
CA GLY A 82 2.38 -2.02 -5.00
C GLY A 82 2.21 -3.38 -4.29
N PRO A 83 2.94 -3.63 -3.19
CA PRO A 83 2.98 -4.94 -2.55
C PRO A 83 1.66 -5.29 -1.86
N PHE A 84 1.38 -6.59 -1.73
CA PHE A 84 0.30 -7.05 -0.87
C PHE A 84 0.59 -6.70 0.61
N SER A 85 -0.44 -6.70 1.41
CA SER A 85 -0.33 -6.48 2.85
C SER A 85 -0.89 -7.68 3.62
N VAL A 86 -1.17 -7.49 4.88
CA VAL A 86 -1.76 -8.54 5.73
C VAL A 86 -3.13 -8.99 5.21
N GLU A 87 -3.96 -8.04 4.71
CA GLU A 87 -5.36 -8.29 4.33
C GLU A 87 -5.68 -7.96 2.87
N ARG A 88 -4.77 -7.27 2.16
CA ARG A 88 -5.02 -6.72 0.83
C ARG A 88 -4.10 -7.32 -0.21
N THR A 89 -4.63 -7.48 -1.40
CA THR A 89 -3.91 -8.11 -2.52
C THR A 89 -2.78 -7.27 -3.07
N GLY A 90 -2.78 -5.94 -2.89
CA GLY A 90 -1.89 -5.07 -3.65
C GLY A 90 -2.11 -5.20 -5.15
N SER A 91 -1.07 -5.00 -5.92
CA SER A 91 -1.10 -5.18 -7.39
C SER A 91 -1.32 -6.65 -7.75
N LEU A 92 -2.26 -6.90 -8.64
CA LEU A 92 -2.57 -8.22 -9.15
C LEU A 92 -2.14 -8.39 -10.61
N CYS A 93 -1.80 -9.61 -11.00
CA CYS A 93 -1.68 -9.97 -12.40
C CYS A 93 -3.07 -9.95 -13.05
N LEU A 94 -3.39 -8.89 -13.80
CA LEU A 94 -4.72 -8.69 -14.38
C LEU A 94 -5.21 -9.87 -15.20
N LYS A 95 -4.34 -10.51 -16.01
CA LYS A 95 -4.73 -11.69 -16.81
C LYS A 95 -5.17 -12.88 -15.96
N GLY A 96 -4.56 -13.06 -14.79
CA GLY A 96 -4.95 -14.10 -13.83
C GLY A 96 -6.20 -13.70 -13.04
N PHE A 97 -6.39 -12.41 -12.78
CA PHE A 97 -7.48 -11.90 -11.94
C PHE A 97 -8.81 -11.73 -12.68
N ILE A 98 -8.78 -11.37 -13.97
CA ILE A 98 -9.98 -11.18 -14.79
C ILE A 98 -10.96 -12.37 -14.71
N PRO A 99 -10.53 -13.66 -14.83
CA PRO A 99 -11.45 -14.79 -14.69
C PRO A 99 -12.18 -14.85 -13.35
N PHE A 100 -11.54 -14.42 -12.26
CA PHE A 100 -12.20 -14.31 -10.95
C PHE A 100 -13.35 -13.30 -10.97
N CYS A 101 -13.16 -12.16 -11.63
CA CYS A 101 -14.19 -11.12 -11.73
C CYS A 101 -15.47 -11.63 -12.42
N TYR A 102 -15.36 -12.58 -13.34
CA TYR A 102 -16.53 -13.16 -14.00
C TYR A 102 -17.25 -14.23 -13.17
N GLN A 103 -16.68 -14.70 -12.10
CA GLN A 103 -17.23 -15.73 -11.20
C GLN A 103 -17.80 -15.15 -9.92
N MET A 104 -17.63 -13.85 -9.69
CA MET A 104 -18.00 -13.15 -8.47
C MET A 104 -18.80 -11.89 -8.79
N THR A 105 -19.57 -11.46 -7.82
CA THR A 105 -20.18 -10.12 -7.86
C THR A 105 -19.14 -9.04 -7.56
N GLU A 106 -19.37 -7.80 -7.97
CA GLU A 106 -18.50 -6.67 -7.65
C GLU A 106 -18.21 -6.56 -6.15
N LYS A 107 -19.23 -6.77 -5.30
CA LYS A 107 -19.08 -6.74 -3.85
C LYS A 107 -18.12 -7.80 -3.34
N GLU A 108 -18.20 -9.01 -3.87
CA GLU A 108 -17.30 -10.12 -3.50
C GLU A 108 -15.88 -9.84 -3.97
N VAL A 109 -15.68 -9.32 -5.19
CA VAL A 109 -14.36 -8.92 -5.68
C VAL A 109 -13.73 -7.87 -4.77
N ILE A 110 -14.48 -6.84 -4.37
CA ILE A 110 -14.01 -5.80 -3.44
C ILE A 110 -13.66 -6.40 -2.07
N GLU A 111 -14.47 -7.31 -1.56
CA GLU A 111 -14.21 -7.98 -0.27
C GLU A 111 -12.94 -8.84 -0.34
N TRP A 112 -12.78 -9.63 -1.39
CA TRP A 112 -11.59 -10.46 -1.60
C TRP A 112 -10.32 -9.64 -1.68
N THR A 113 -10.32 -8.59 -2.49
CA THR A 113 -9.12 -7.76 -2.68
C THR A 113 -8.74 -6.94 -1.44
N ARG A 114 -9.71 -6.63 -0.55
CA ARG A 114 -9.49 -5.72 0.58
C ARG A 114 -9.43 -6.38 1.96
N LYS A 115 -9.97 -7.60 2.13
CA LYS A 115 -10.09 -8.25 3.44
C LYS A 115 -9.69 -9.71 3.46
N LYS A 116 -9.62 -10.35 2.29
CA LYS A 116 -9.31 -11.77 2.15
C LYS A 116 -8.09 -12.01 1.27
N GLY A 117 -7.42 -10.93 0.87
CA GLY A 117 -6.17 -10.96 0.11
C GLY A 117 -4.94 -11.02 1.02
N GLY A 118 -3.79 -10.84 0.42
CA GLY A 118 -2.52 -10.76 1.13
C GLY A 118 -2.20 -12.00 1.96
N MET A 119 -1.63 -11.78 3.12
CA MET A 119 -1.22 -12.87 4.03
C MET A 119 -2.39 -13.79 4.42
N ILE A 120 -3.58 -13.24 4.63
CA ILE A 120 -4.79 -14.05 4.92
C ILE A 120 -5.06 -15.06 3.81
N SER A 121 -4.89 -14.69 2.55
CA SER A 121 -5.18 -15.56 1.42
C SER A 121 -4.26 -16.79 1.36
N TYR A 122 -3.04 -16.66 1.85
CA TYR A 122 -2.04 -17.74 1.85
C TYR A 122 -2.03 -18.51 3.17
N LEU A 123 -2.08 -17.81 4.30
CA LEU A 123 -1.80 -18.38 5.62
C LEU A 123 -3.03 -18.49 6.51
N GLY A 124 -4.19 -17.94 6.08
CA GLY A 124 -5.44 -17.97 6.85
C GLY A 124 -5.45 -17.05 8.07
N THR A 125 -4.40 -16.26 8.29
CA THR A 125 -4.26 -15.36 9.45
C THR A 125 -3.79 -13.97 9.04
N ASN A 126 -4.16 -12.96 9.83
CA ASN A 126 -3.65 -11.60 9.71
C ASN A 126 -2.71 -11.22 10.87
N SER A 127 -2.32 -12.19 11.69
CA SER A 127 -1.42 -12.00 12.82
C SER A 127 0.02 -12.30 12.43
N GLY A 128 0.87 -11.27 12.33
CA GLY A 128 2.31 -11.45 12.11
C GLY A 128 2.97 -12.30 13.21
N ILE A 129 2.53 -12.16 14.48
CA ILE A 129 3.03 -12.96 15.60
C ILE A 129 2.71 -14.45 15.38
N GLU A 130 1.51 -14.75 14.89
CA GLU A 130 1.14 -16.14 14.59
C GLU A 130 2.02 -16.71 13.48
N VAL A 131 2.29 -15.92 12.44
CA VAL A 131 3.19 -16.33 11.34
C VAL A 131 4.61 -16.56 11.86
N GLU A 132 5.17 -15.67 12.68
CA GLU A 132 6.48 -15.86 13.30
C GLU A 132 6.53 -17.16 14.11
N ASN A 133 5.52 -17.43 14.94
CA ASN A 133 5.44 -18.68 15.71
C ASN A 133 5.37 -19.92 14.81
N ARG A 134 4.67 -19.86 13.68
CA ARG A 134 4.61 -20.96 12.69
C ARG A 134 5.95 -21.19 12.01
N ILE A 135 6.68 -20.11 11.67
CA ILE A 135 8.05 -20.19 11.12
C ILE A 135 8.98 -20.88 12.14
N ASP A 136 8.94 -20.47 13.40
CA ASP A 136 9.76 -21.06 14.47
C ASP A 136 9.44 -22.55 14.71
N GLN A 137 8.23 -22.99 14.39
CA GLN A 137 7.79 -24.39 14.44
C GLN A 137 8.12 -25.20 13.17
N GLY A 138 8.74 -24.58 12.17
CA GLY A 138 9.15 -25.20 10.93
C GLY A 138 8.03 -25.34 9.91
N ASP A 139 7.08 -24.43 9.90
CA ASP A 139 6.03 -24.37 8.87
C ASP A 139 6.61 -23.78 7.57
N ASP A 140 6.78 -24.62 6.58
CA ASP A 140 7.37 -24.25 5.28
C ASP A 140 6.51 -23.21 4.53
N GLU A 141 5.18 -23.28 4.65
CA GLU A 141 4.27 -22.33 3.99
C GLU A 141 4.38 -20.92 4.58
N ALA A 142 4.61 -20.84 5.91
CA ALA A 142 4.82 -19.57 6.60
C ALA A 142 6.20 -18.96 6.31
N SER A 143 7.17 -19.75 5.85
CA SER A 143 8.58 -19.37 5.62
C SER A 143 8.86 -18.84 4.21
N ILE A 144 7.88 -18.86 3.29
CA ILE A 144 7.99 -18.35 1.92
C ILE A 144 7.79 -16.84 1.89
#